data_8fe0a510a80ddd1f5e4b21b1736c6173
#
_entry.id   8fe0a510a80ddd1f5e4b21b1736c6173
#
_cell.length_a   1.000
_cell.length_b   1.000
_cell.length_c   1.000
_cell.angle_alpha   90.00
_cell.angle_beta   90.00
_cell.angle_gamma   90.00
#
_symmetry.space_group_name_H-M   'P 1'
#
loop_
_entity.id
_entity.type
_entity.pdbx_description
1 polymer ?
#
loop_
_entity_poly.entity_id
_entity_poly.type
_entity_poly.pdbx_seq_one_letter_code
_entity_poly.pdbx_strand_id
1 'polypeptide(L)'
;TRASSYCSANCKMQHKNGATQNVLDPLVEEAEHEDQKLNCKFENVEAIFDHLGGTGRYNLLVLVIMVYVNLFPGMITLSANFTAADVPFNCSKFGFENSSLSSTCAPSTSIDDNLQCRVTLNCTESAGLNGQLDNSMSSVLKTFECQSFQFSTTGALQETAVSRFGLVCQRAWMSNLATTFFFIGFLFGCSLYGALADRFGRLRMMLIALCNMSVGAIAASQAPFLWLYWCFQLLIGIGIGGFMSCTFSFALENTDPAHRSISGFNLHNGWTVGIFLGTFIAYFERRYSRLLLYKGLCAAAALPPLLILSESPRWLVSARRFKQADSVLHRIARINRRSLGGDAFSSEAISRRFEKRVVKTSVLDLLRRPGMRRVTFIAWAMFFNVSMAYYGISLGIGDLGGSIFVNQLLAAAVEIPARLLGMLASYRIGRRVSTMVSFGLAGICLTATAFLFGDSRYTGARIATAMTGKFWITLAFDLAWLYSAEVFPTVVRSLGVGTGSTFARVGAMVSTLVPGLGFVWRPLPFLILAAGPLLVVLLAVAAPETKGRRLPDSMEDGERLAQAGGCCGRRQEDSGRGDIEL
;
A
#
# COMPACT_ATOMS: atom_id res chain seq x y z
N THR A 1 32.88 -4.69 -19.98
CA THR A 1 33.99 -4.72 -20.97
C THR A 1 33.64 -4.05 -22.31
N ARG A 2 32.36 -3.93 -22.72
CA ARG A 2 31.98 -3.20 -23.97
C ARG A 2 31.77 -1.69 -23.77
N ALA A 3 31.45 -1.22 -22.57
CA ALA A 3 31.39 0.22 -22.24
C ALA A 3 32.81 0.86 -22.28
N SER A 4 33.86 0.09 -21.94
CA SER A 4 35.26 0.52 -22.00
C SER A 4 35.73 0.79 -23.45
N SER A 5 35.23 0.09 -24.46
CA SER A 5 35.64 0.29 -25.84
C SER A 5 34.98 1.49 -26.52
N TYR A 6 33.75 1.88 -26.10
CA TYR A 6 33.06 3.06 -26.62
C TYR A 6 33.64 4.37 -26.09
N CYS A 7 34.06 4.38 -24.79
CA CYS A 7 34.72 5.52 -24.17
C CYS A 7 36.09 5.77 -24.80
N SER A 8 36.85 4.70 -25.12
CA SER A 8 38.14 4.79 -25.80
C SER A 8 38.03 5.36 -27.23
N ALA A 9 36.96 5.12 -27.95
CA ALA A 9 36.77 5.61 -29.31
C ALA A 9 36.42 7.12 -29.35
N ASN A 10 35.57 7.60 -28.43
CA ASN A 10 35.21 9.03 -28.37
C ASN A 10 36.33 9.92 -27.86
N CYS A 11 37.19 9.41 -26.94
CA CYS A 11 38.35 10.14 -26.47
C CYS A 11 39.41 10.33 -27.59
N LYS A 12 39.56 9.36 -28.50
CA LYS A 12 40.47 9.47 -29.64
C LYS A 12 39.99 10.43 -30.73
N MET A 13 38.70 10.73 -30.85
CA MET A 13 38.18 11.70 -31.84
C MET A 13 38.34 13.16 -31.41
N GLN A 14 38.38 13.48 -30.12
CA GLN A 14 38.61 14.85 -29.65
C GLN A 14 40.07 15.30 -29.77
N HIS A 15 41.01 14.37 -29.81
CA HIS A 15 42.45 14.69 -29.90
C HIS A 15 42.95 15.06 -31.34
N LYS A 16 42.11 14.98 -32.36
CA LYS A 16 42.52 15.28 -33.72
C LYS A 16 42.35 16.74 -34.17
N ASN A 17 41.76 17.61 -33.35
CA ASN A 17 41.42 18.98 -33.73
C ASN A 17 42.00 20.10 -32.87
N GLY A 18 43.24 19.95 -32.37
CA GLY A 18 43.86 21.03 -31.59
C GLY A 18 45.36 20.88 -31.47
N ALA A 19 46.07 21.19 -32.56
CA ALA A 19 47.54 21.31 -32.49
C ALA A 19 47.93 22.75 -32.16
N THR A 20 48.27 22.98 -30.88
CA THR A 20 49.24 24.02 -30.46
C THR A 20 50.04 23.48 -29.29
N GLN A 21 51.29 23.21 -29.55
CA GLN A 21 52.29 22.76 -28.57
C GLN A 21 52.55 23.86 -27.53
N ASN A 22 52.18 23.60 -26.28
CA ASN A 22 52.84 24.20 -25.14
C ASN A 22 53.37 23.02 -24.29
N VAL A 23 54.68 23.05 -24.02
CA VAL A 23 55.43 22.08 -23.22
C VAL A 23 54.93 22.23 -21.78
N LEU A 24 53.97 21.42 -21.36
CA LEU A 24 53.55 21.27 -19.99
C LEU A 24 54.25 20.08 -19.36
N ASP A 25 54.64 20.23 -18.09
CA ASP A 25 55.33 19.24 -17.26
C ASP A 25 54.68 17.85 -17.36
N PRO A 26 55.43 16.74 -17.56
CA PRO A 26 54.83 15.40 -17.71
C PRO A 26 54.00 14.94 -16.51
N LEU A 27 54.22 15.51 -15.33
CA LEU A 27 53.38 15.26 -14.15
C LEU A 27 51.98 15.90 -14.23
N VAL A 28 51.85 17.00 -14.96
CA VAL A 28 50.55 17.66 -15.21
C VAL A 28 49.77 16.90 -16.29
N GLU A 29 50.45 16.36 -17.28
CA GLU A 29 49.82 15.55 -18.36
C GLU A 29 49.35 14.19 -17.84
N GLU A 30 50.08 13.55 -16.90
CA GLU A 30 49.59 12.34 -16.20
C GLU A 30 48.40 12.63 -15.30
N ALA A 31 48.40 13.73 -14.55
CA ALA A 31 47.27 14.15 -13.73
C ALA A 31 46.02 14.51 -14.56
N GLU A 32 46.20 15.24 -15.67
CA GLU A 32 45.09 15.52 -16.61
C GLU A 32 44.59 14.25 -17.32
N HIS A 33 45.47 13.30 -17.60
CA HIS A 33 45.09 12.01 -18.20
C HIS A 33 44.38 11.08 -17.21
N GLU A 34 44.72 11.10 -15.94
CA GLU A 34 43.99 10.41 -14.88
C GLU A 34 42.63 11.08 -14.61
N ASP A 35 42.57 12.41 -14.55
CA ASP A 35 41.31 13.16 -14.44
C ASP A 35 40.41 12.98 -15.65
N GLN A 36 40.93 12.92 -16.88
CA GLN A 36 40.16 12.58 -18.08
C GLN A 36 39.66 11.13 -18.07
N LYS A 37 40.46 10.16 -17.61
CA LYS A 37 40.04 8.77 -17.42
C LYS A 37 38.98 8.64 -16.34
N LEU A 38 39.08 9.36 -15.24
CA LEU A 38 38.07 9.45 -14.20
C LEU A 38 36.79 10.16 -14.71
N ASN A 39 36.97 11.22 -15.50
CA ASN A 39 35.84 11.97 -16.11
C ASN A 39 35.03 11.14 -17.08
N CYS A 40 35.62 10.25 -17.87
CA CYS A 40 34.90 9.30 -18.72
C CYS A 40 34.18 8.19 -17.94
N LYS A 41 34.58 7.91 -16.70
CA LYS A 41 34.09 6.77 -15.93
C LYS A 41 32.74 7.03 -15.23
N PHE A 42 32.34 8.30 -15.04
CA PHE A 42 31.16 8.69 -14.28
C PHE A 42 30.17 9.57 -15.06
N GLU A 43 29.65 9.03 -16.16
CA GLU A 43 28.63 9.73 -16.97
C GLU A 43 27.28 9.92 -16.26
N ASN A 44 26.97 9.06 -15.27
CA ASN A 44 25.68 9.04 -14.59
C ASN A 44 25.85 8.94 -13.07
N VAL A 45 24.87 9.46 -12.31
CA VAL A 45 24.79 9.30 -10.83
C VAL A 45 24.86 7.82 -10.44
N GLU A 46 24.39 6.91 -11.28
CA GLU A 46 24.42 5.46 -11.05
C GLU A 46 25.84 4.90 -11.03
N ALA A 47 26.70 5.35 -11.93
CA ALA A 47 28.11 4.95 -11.93
C ALA A 47 28.87 5.41 -10.66
N ILE A 48 28.45 6.55 -10.07
CA ILE A 48 28.98 7.01 -8.80
C ILE A 48 28.59 6.06 -7.67
N PHE A 49 27.32 5.61 -7.65
CA PHE A 49 26.84 4.65 -6.66
C PHE A 49 27.55 3.29 -6.78
N ASP A 50 27.78 2.80 -7.98
CA ASP A 50 28.51 1.55 -8.22
C ASP A 50 29.94 1.63 -7.68
N HIS A 51 30.62 2.77 -7.91
CA HIS A 51 31.97 3.00 -7.40
C HIS A 51 32.02 3.08 -5.87
N LEU A 52 31.01 3.72 -5.25
CA LEU A 52 30.89 3.82 -3.80
C LEU A 52 30.44 2.50 -3.14
N GLY A 53 30.19 1.46 -3.94
CA GLY A 53 29.70 0.16 -3.49
C GLY A 53 28.18 0.20 -3.27
N GLY A 54 27.41 0.02 -4.34
CA GLY A 54 25.93 0.08 -4.34
C GLY A 54 25.23 -0.86 -3.35
N THR A 55 25.93 -1.87 -2.82
CA THR A 55 25.52 -2.78 -1.73
C THR A 55 26.36 -2.61 -0.47
N GLY A 56 26.97 -1.45 -0.28
CA GLY A 56 27.85 -1.16 0.85
C GLY A 56 27.11 -1.10 2.20
N ARG A 57 27.90 -0.93 3.27
CA ARG A 57 27.38 -0.85 4.66
C ARG A 57 26.35 0.25 4.86
N TYR A 58 26.50 1.39 4.19
CA TYR A 58 25.53 2.49 4.25
C TYR A 58 24.19 2.09 3.63
N ASN A 59 24.20 1.45 2.47
CA ASN A 59 23.00 1.02 1.77
C ASN A 59 22.25 -0.04 2.57
N LEU A 60 22.99 -0.98 3.21
CA LEU A 60 22.40 -1.96 4.11
C LEU A 60 21.78 -1.27 5.35
N LEU A 61 22.47 -0.29 5.95
CA LEU A 61 21.94 0.49 7.07
C LEU A 61 20.64 1.21 6.68
N VAL A 62 20.61 1.87 5.51
CA VAL A 62 19.41 2.51 4.97
C VAL A 62 18.29 1.48 4.83
N LEU A 63 18.55 0.33 4.22
CA LEU A 63 17.54 -0.72 4.02
C LEU A 63 16.99 -1.22 5.35
N VAL A 64 17.84 -1.50 6.34
CA VAL A 64 17.40 -1.97 7.66
C VAL A 64 16.53 -0.92 8.35
N ILE A 65 16.95 0.36 8.33
CA ILE A 65 16.13 1.43 8.91
C ILE A 65 14.81 1.58 8.14
N MET A 66 14.81 1.50 6.80
CA MET A 66 13.58 1.60 6.00
C MET A 66 12.61 0.44 6.28
N VAL A 67 13.10 -0.79 6.42
CA VAL A 67 12.28 -1.95 6.84
C VAL A 67 11.72 -1.74 8.24
N TYR A 68 12.55 -1.29 9.18
CA TYR A 68 12.13 -1.00 10.55
C TYR A 68 11.04 0.06 10.61
N VAL A 69 11.22 1.21 9.97
CA VAL A 69 10.21 2.28 10.03
C VAL A 69 8.93 1.92 9.27
N ASN A 70 9.01 1.00 8.31
CA ASN A 70 7.84 0.53 7.57
C ASN A 70 6.95 -0.45 8.39
N LEU A 71 7.38 -0.87 9.59
CA LEU A 71 6.56 -1.60 10.54
C LEU A 71 5.33 -0.77 10.99
N PHE A 72 5.51 0.53 11.22
CA PHE A 72 4.50 1.35 11.87
C PHE A 72 3.28 1.65 11.01
N PRO A 73 3.38 1.95 9.71
CA PRO A 73 2.22 2.00 8.82
C PRO A 73 1.42 0.69 8.81
N GLY A 74 2.11 -0.46 8.70
CA GLY A 74 1.47 -1.78 8.74
C GLY A 74 0.73 -2.03 10.05
N MET A 75 1.34 -1.66 11.17
CA MET A 75 0.77 -1.77 12.51
C MET A 75 -0.51 -0.94 12.69
N ILE A 76 -0.58 0.25 12.10
CA ILE A 76 -1.71 1.19 12.27
C ILE A 76 -2.82 0.92 11.25
N THR A 77 -2.49 0.65 9.99
CA THR A 77 -3.49 0.57 8.90
C THR A 77 -4.58 -0.47 9.16
N LEU A 78 -4.23 -1.67 9.62
CA LEU A 78 -5.19 -2.72 9.93
C LEU A 78 -5.74 -2.68 11.36
N SER A 79 -5.52 -1.57 12.08
CA SER A 79 -6.15 -1.35 13.39
C SER A 79 -7.67 -1.32 13.31
N ALA A 80 -8.24 -0.94 12.16
CA ALA A 80 -9.69 -0.90 11.94
C ALA A 80 -10.36 -2.23 12.32
N ASN A 81 -9.71 -3.37 12.06
CA ASN A 81 -10.21 -4.70 12.42
C ASN A 81 -10.48 -4.86 13.91
N PHE A 82 -9.75 -4.13 14.77
CA PHE A 82 -9.92 -4.18 16.22
C PHE A 82 -10.67 -2.97 16.76
N THR A 83 -10.53 -1.81 16.12
CA THR A 83 -11.16 -0.57 16.59
C THR A 83 -12.60 -0.42 16.10
N ALA A 84 -12.95 -0.99 14.95
CA ALA A 84 -14.29 -0.96 14.37
C ALA A 84 -15.00 -2.33 14.42
N ALA A 85 -14.46 -3.31 15.16
CA ALA A 85 -15.08 -4.61 15.32
C ALA A 85 -16.40 -4.51 16.07
N ASP A 86 -17.37 -5.33 15.67
CA ASP A 86 -18.63 -5.45 16.34
C ASP A 86 -18.46 -6.10 17.71
N VAL A 87 -19.16 -5.54 18.70
CA VAL A 87 -19.20 -6.05 20.08
C VAL A 87 -20.64 -6.48 20.36
N PRO A 88 -20.87 -7.66 20.94
CA PRO A 88 -22.21 -8.08 21.32
C PRO A 88 -22.87 -7.06 22.26
N PHE A 89 -24.11 -6.73 21.98
CA PHE A 89 -24.85 -5.75 22.77
C PHE A 89 -26.28 -6.24 23.07
N ASN A 90 -26.83 -5.77 24.17
CA ASN A 90 -28.22 -5.98 24.54
C ASN A 90 -28.93 -4.63 24.65
N CYS A 91 -30.23 -4.63 24.37
CA CYS A 91 -31.04 -3.45 24.57
C CYS A 91 -31.28 -3.20 26.07
N SER A 92 -30.96 -2.01 26.57
CA SER A 92 -31.12 -1.67 28.00
C SER A 92 -32.34 -0.78 28.27
N LYS A 93 -32.80 0.01 27.30
CA LYS A 93 -33.98 0.84 27.42
C LYS A 93 -34.79 0.86 26.12
N PHE A 94 -36.10 0.72 26.23
CA PHE A 94 -37.05 0.78 25.15
C PHE A 94 -37.73 2.14 25.13
N GLY A 95 -38.06 2.66 23.95
CA GLY A 95 -38.83 3.87 23.79
C GLY A 95 -40.33 3.58 23.95
N PHE A 96 -40.88 3.89 25.12
CA PHE A 96 -42.33 3.98 25.28
C PHE A 96 -42.75 5.39 24.92
N GLU A 97 -43.48 5.58 23.81
CA GLU A 97 -43.98 6.89 23.40
C GLU A 97 -45.09 7.43 24.33
N ASN A 98 -45.70 6.59 25.19
CA ASN A 98 -46.72 7.02 26.16
C ASN A 98 -46.51 6.30 27.52
N SER A 99 -46.36 7.11 28.55
CA SER A 99 -46.14 6.70 29.93
C SER A 99 -47.31 5.95 30.63
N SER A 100 -48.41 5.73 29.94
CA SER A 100 -49.57 5.01 30.48
C SER A 100 -49.58 3.50 30.21
N LEU A 101 -48.67 2.96 29.41
CA LEU A 101 -48.61 1.55 29.02
C LEU A 101 -47.53 0.73 29.75
N SER A 102 -46.92 1.27 30.80
CA SER A 102 -45.71 0.66 31.41
C SER A 102 -45.95 -0.58 32.29
N SER A 103 -47.17 -1.04 32.48
CA SER A 103 -47.43 -2.03 33.53
C SER A 103 -47.66 -3.48 33.12
N THR A 104 -47.70 -3.81 31.81
CA THR A 104 -48.14 -5.16 31.40
C THR A 104 -47.42 -5.76 30.18
N CYS A 105 -46.19 -5.34 29.90
CA CYS A 105 -45.38 -5.95 28.82
C CYS A 105 -44.28 -6.84 29.39
N ALA A 106 -44.27 -8.13 29.06
CA ALA A 106 -43.24 -9.08 29.40
C ALA A 106 -42.37 -9.41 28.15
N PRO A 107 -41.03 -9.58 28.28
CA PRO A 107 -40.23 -10.00 27.16
C PRO A 107 -40.67 -11.37 26.64
N SER A 108 -40.93 -11.48 25.35
CA SER A 108 -41.18 -12.78 24.72
C SER A 108 -39.86 -13.55 24.66
N THR A 109 -39.86 -14.83 25.05
CA THR A 109 -38.66 -15.69 25.15
C THR A 109 -38.09 -16.13 23.79
N SER A 110 -38.62 -15.65 22.66
CA SER A 110 -38.06 -15.90 21.34
C SER A 110 -37.21 -14.72 20.89
N ILE A 111 -35.91 -14.75 21.21
CA ILE A 111 -34.92 -13.84 20.65
C ILE A 111 -34.56 -14.38 19.27
N ASP A 112 -35.19 -13.81 18.24
CA ASP A 112 -34.72 -13.96 16.86
C ASP A 112 -33.40 -13.17 16.71
N ASP A 113 -32.34 -13.80 16.22
CA ASP A 113 -31.00 -13.19 16.05
C ASP A 113 -30.98 -11.93 15.17
N ASN A 114 -32.03 -11.66 14.41
CA ASN A 114 -32.21 -10.43 13.62
C ASN A 114 -32.81 -9.25 14.41
N LEU A 115 -33.13 -9.40 15.70
CA LEU A 115 -33.91 -8.44 16.48
C LEU A 115 -33.09 -7.70 17.57
N GLN A 116 -31.78 -7.72 17.54
CA GLN A 116 -30.97 -6.96 18.51
C GLN A 116 -31.29 -5.44 18.53
N CYS A 117 -31.84 -4.91 17.42
CA CYS A 117 -32.23 -3.50 17.29
C CYS A 117 -33.70 -3.23 17.60
N ARG A 118 -34.54 -4.27 17.64
CA ARG A 118 -35.97 -4.21 17.94
C ARG A 118 -36.29 -5.32 18.91
N VAL A 119 -37.08 -5.00 19.92
CA VAL A 119 -37.53 -5.98 20.90
C VAL A 119 -39.02 -6.14 20.75
N THR A 120 -39.46 -7.39 20.60
CA THR A 120 -40.89 -7.72 20.55
C THR A 120 -41.29 -8.08 21.97
N LEU A 121 -42.17 -7.29 22.54
CA LEU A 121 -42.78 -7.52 23.85
C LEU A 121 -44.18 -8.05 23.69
N ASN A 122 -44.54 -9.01 24.52
CA ASN A 122 -45.90 -9.48 24.65
C ASN A 122 -46.63 -8.55 25.65
N CYS A 123 -47.45 -7.67 25.14
CA CYS A 123 -48.19 -6.69 25.94
C CYS A 123 -49.63 -7.14 26.10
N THR A 124 -50.11 -7.19 27.33
CA THR A 124 -51.53 -7.43 27.63
C THR A 124 -52.26 -6.10 27.60
N GLU A 125 -53.13 -5.90 26.61
CA GLU A 125 -54.05 -4.76 26.58
C GLU A 125 -55.35 -5.14 27.25
N SER A 126 -55.74 -4.42 28.30
CA SER A 126 -57.11 -4.45 28.81
C SER A 126 -57.96 -3.63 27.87
N ALA A 127 -58.84 -4.28 27.12
CA ALA A 127 -59.82 -3.62 26.26
C ALA A 127 -60.87 -2.90 27.12
N GLY A 128 -60.60 -1.63 27.41
CA GLY A 128 -61.56 -0.75 28.12
C GLY A 128 -62.15 0.26 27.14
N LEU A 129 -63.08 -0.15 26.33
CA LEU A 129 -64.05 0.76 25.72
C LEU A 129 -65.43 0.49 26.38
N ASN A 130 -65.93 1.50 27.11
CA ASN A 130 -67.28 1.56 27.68
C ASN A 130 -67.61 0.59 28.84
N GLY A 131 -66.93 0.73 29.99
CA GLY A 131 -67.56 0.44 31.28
C GLY A 131 -68.01 -1.01 31.59
N GLN A 132 -67.73 -2.00 30.78
CA GLN A 132 -67.94 -3.42 31.06
C GLN A 132 -66.59 -4.13 31.09
N LEU A 133 -66.26 -4.71 32.26
CA LEU A 133 -65.07 -5.57 32.42
C LEU A 133 -65.35 -6.90 31.67
N ASP A 134 -64.89 -6.96 30.42
CA ASP A 134 -64.71 -8.24 29.74
C ASP A 134 -63.29 -8.74 30.03
N ASN A 135 -63.22 -9.84 30.75
CA ASN A 135 -61.96 -10.51 31.18
C ASN A 135 -61.20 -11.22 30.02
N SER A 136 -61.34 -10.75 28.79
CA SER A 136 -60.56 -11.27 27.67
C SER A 136 -59.25 -10.49 27.56
N MET A 137 -58.20 -10.96 28.24
CA MET A 137 -56.80 -10.51 28.07
C MET A 137 -56.33 -10.95 26.68
N SER A 138 -56.31 -10.03 25.71
CA SER A 138 -55.66 -10.27 24.42
C SER A 138 -54.17 -9.89 24.52
N SER A 139 -53.30 -10.85 24.27
CA SER A 139 -51.87 -10.60 24.16
C SER A 139 -51.53 -10.08 22.77
N VAL A 140 -51.02 -8.87 22.69
CA VAL A 140 -50.59 -8.23 21.43
C VAL A 140 -49.09 -8.13 21.41
N LEU A 141 -48.44 -8.67 20.37
CA LEU A 141 -47.03 -8.53 20.13
C LEU A 141 -46.71 -7.13 19.58
N LYS A 142 -46.07 -6.28 20.39
CA LYS A 142 -45.61 -4.94 19.95
C LYS A 142 -44.10 -4.91 19.82
N THR A 143 -43.63 -4.33 18.71
CA THR A 143 -42.20 -4.20 18.42
C THR A 143 -41.75 -2.78 18.75
N PHE A 144 -40.78 -2.66 19.63
CA PHE A 144 -40.20 -1.38 20.07
C PHE A 144 -38.76 -1.25 19.59
N GLU A 145 -38.36 -0.03 19.17
CA GLU A 145 -36.97 0.29 18.84
C GLU A 145 -36.14 0.52 20.10
N CYS A 146 -34.94 0.02 20.10
CA CYS A 146 -34.00 0.17 21.21
C CYS A 146 -33.41 1.59 21.24
N GLN A 147 -33.50 2.27 22.37
CA GLN A 147 -32.98 3.64 22.55
C GLN A 147 -31.61 3.68 23.21
N SER A 148 -31.28 2.71 24.08
CA SER A 148 -29.97 2.60 24.68
C SER A 148 -29.46 1.17 24.68
N PHE A 149 -28.15 1.02 24.45
CA PHE A 149 -27.48 -0.26 24.28
C PHE A 149 -26.49 -0.51 25.41
N GLN A 150 -26.46 -1.73 25.91
CA GLN A 150 -25.46 -2.19 26.86
C GLN A 150 -24.54 -3.18 26.15
N PHE A 151 -23.26 -2.81 26.02
CA PHE A 151 -22.26 -3.62 25.35
C PHE A 151 -21.63 -4.62 26.30
N SER A 152 -21.39 -5.84 25.83
CA SER A 152 -20.73 -6.90 26.59
C SER A 152 -19.24 -6.59 26.75
N THR A 153 -18.73 -6.58 27.97
CA THR A 153 -17.30 -6.41 28.27
C THR A 153 -16.53 -7.73 28.36
N THR A 154 -17.25 -8.86 28.27
CA THR A 154 -16.68 -10.22 28.41
C THR A 154 -16.17 -10.83 27.11
N GLY A 155 -16.33 -10.14 25.97
CA GLY A 155 -15.90 -10.59 24.65
C GLY A 155 -14.39 -10.51 24.40
N ALA A 156 -14.00 -10.86 23.18
CA ALA A 156 -12.61 -10.79 22.70
C ALA A 156 -12.04 -9.35 22.77
N LEU A 157 -12.88 -8.33 22.58
CA LEU A 157 -12.56 -6.90 22.71
C LEU A 157 -13.47 -6.28 23.76
N GLN A 158 -12.90 -5.46 24.64
CA GLN A 158 -13.61 -4.83 25.77
C GLN A 158 -14.29 -3.52 25.37
N GLU A 159 -13.62 -2.72 24.53
CA GLU A 159 -14.12 -1.42 24.06
C GLU A 159 -13.65 -1.21 22.63
N THR A 160 -14.60 -0.92 21.74
CA THR A 160 -14.34 -0.53 20.35
C THR A 160 -14.93 0.86 20.08
N ALA A 161 -14.60 1.47 18.94
CA ALA A 161 -15.25 2.71 18.54
C ALA A 161 -16.77 2.51 18.33
N VAL A 162 -17.19 1.30 17.92
CA VAL A 162 -18.61 0.93 17.79
C VAL A 162 -19.32 1.02 19.14
N SER A 163 -18.75 0.42 20.18
CA SER A 163 -19.34 0.44 21.53
C SER A 163 -19.29 1.84 22.17
N ARG A 164 -18.19 2.60 21.97
CA ARG A 164 -18.05 3.92 22.58
C ARG A 164 -18.98 4.96 21.99
N PHE A 165 -19.16 4.97 20.69
CA PHE A 165 -19.99 5.96 19.99
C PHE A 165 -21.41 5.45 19.70
N GLY A 166 -21.77 4.22 20.13
CA GLY A 166 -23.08 3.62 19.92
C GLY A 166 -23.41 3.40 18.42
N LEU A 167 -22.45 2.90 17.64
CA LEU A 167 -22.58 2.74 16.19
C LEU A 167 -23.20 1.39 15.84
N VAL A 168 -24.44 1.17 16.33
CA VAL A 168 -25.22 -0.05 16.09
C VAL A 168 -26.56 0.29 15.46
N CYS A 169 -27.24 -0.70 14.92
CA CYS A 169 -28.57 -0.56 14.33
C CYS A 169 -28.63 0.46 13.18
N GLN A 170 -29.42 1.50 13.29
CA GLN A 170 -29.53 2.55 12.26
C GLN A 170 -28.22 3.32 12.03
N ARG A 171 -27.29 3.31 13.00
CA ARG A 171 -26.00 3.99 12.91
C ARG A 171 -24.83 3.07 12.54
N ALA A 172 -25.07 1.79 12.30
CA ALA A 172 -24.00 0.80 12.01
C ALA A 172 -23.14 1.18 10.79
N TRP A 173 -23.73 1.77 9.75
CA TRP A 173 -23.01 2.24 8.56
C TRP A 173 -21.94 3.31 8.87
N MET A 174 -22.08 4.04 9.98
CA MET A 174 -21.12 5.08 10.40
C MET A 174 -19.78 4.49 10.87
N SER A 175 -19.73 3.22 11.28
CA SER A 175 -18.47 2.57 11.67
C SER A 175 -17.50 2.45 10.49
N ASN A 176 -18.01 2.13 9.30
CA ASN A 176 -17.23 2.00 8.08
C ASN A 176 -16.70 3.36 7.57
N LEU A 177 -17.38 4.46 7.90
CA LEU A 177 -16.93 5.80 7.52
C LEU A 177 -15.57 6.15 8.12
N ALA A 178 -15.25 5.72 9.33
CA ALA A 178 -13.94 5.96 9.93
C ALA A 178 -12.81 5.41 9.05
N THR A 179 -12.98 4.17 8.56
CA THR A 179 -12.03 3.52 7.66
C THR A 179 -12.03 4.18 6.27
N THR A 180 -13.18 4.64 5.81
CA THR A 180 -13.29 5.39 4.54
C THR A 180 -12.53 6.71 4.63
N PHE A 181 -12.71 7.50 5.69
CA PHE A 181 -11.94 8.75 5.91
C PHE A 181 -10.43 8.49 5.99
N PHE A 182 -10.02 7.39 6.62
CA PHE A 182 -8.63 6.97 6.62
C PHE A 182 -8.09 6.75 5.19
N PHE A 183 -8.79 6.01 4.31
CA PHE A 183 -8.32 5.78 2.94
C PHE A 183 -8.42 7.01 2.05
N ILE A 184 -9.39 7.91 2.28
CA ILE A 184 -9.42 9.24 1.66
C ILE A 184 -8.15 10.01 2.03
N GLY A 185 -7.81 10.05 3.32
CA GLY A 185 -6.56 10.65 3.78
C GLY A 185 -5.33 10.02 3.14
N PHE A 186 -5.31 8.67 3.02
CA PHE A 186 -4.22 7.93 2.41
C PHE A 186 -4.02 8.33 0.92
N LEU A 187 -5.10 8.48 0.16
CA LEU A 187 -5.07 8.94 -1.23
C LEU A 187 -4.44 10.35 -1.35
N PHE A 188 -4.94 11.30 -0.56
CA PHE A 188 -4.41 12.65 -0.56
C PHE A 188 -2.97 12.72 -0.06
N GLY A 189 -2.63 11.93 0.97
CA GLY A 189 -1.30 11.84 1.52
C GLY A 189 -0.25 11.37 0.51
N CYS A 190 -0.53 10.32 -0.26
CA CYS A 190 0.39 9.85 -1.29
C CYS A 190 0.70 10.93 -2.33
N SER A 191 -0.33 11.64 -2.80
CA SER A 191 -0.18 12.66 -3.84
C SER A 191 0.50 13.92 -3.31
N LEU A 192 0.03 14.42 -2.16
CA LEU A 192 0.54 15.66 -1.55
C LEU A 192 2.00 15.52 -1.12
N TYR A 193 2.31 14.51 -0.32
CA TYR A 193 3.67 14.32 0.18
C TYR A 193 4.64 13.89 -0.93
N GLY A 194 4.18 13.16 -1.96
CA GLY A 194 4.98 12.88 -3.14
C GLY A 194 5.48 14.16 -3.80
N ALA A 195 4.57 15.08 -4.12
CA ALA A 195 4.91 16.37 -4.73
C ALA A 195 5.76 17.27 -3.79
N LEU A 196 5.45 17.28 -2.49
CA LEU A 196 6.22 18.04 -1.51
C LEU A 196 7.63 17.44 -1.31
N ALA A 197 7.77 16.12 -1.37
CA ALA A 197 9.06 15.45 -1.25
C ALA A 197 10.00 15.73 -2.43
N ASP A 198 9.44 15.93 -3.64
CA ASP A 198 10.21 16.39 -4.79
C ASP A 198 10.78 17.80 -4.58
N ARG A 199 10.08 18.66 -3.86
CA ARG A 199 10.48 20.07 -3.63
C ARG A 199 11.35 20.25 -2.38
N PHE A 200 10.98 19.61 -1.27
CA PHE A 200 11.59 19.87 0.06
C PHE A 200 12.59 18.80 0.51
N GLY A 201 12.57 17.62 -0.10
CA GLY A 201 13.42 16.49 0.23
C GLY A 201 12.63 15.28 0.74
N ARG A 202 13.16 14.09 0.44
CA ARG A 202 12.51 12.81 0.78
C ARG A 202 12.47 12.59 2.28
N LEU A 203 13.63 12.72 2.93
CA LEU A 203 13.79 12.45 4.35
C LEU A 203 12.99 13.43 5.22
N ARG A 204 13.00 14.72 4.87
CA ARG A 204 12.24 15.73 5.63
C ARG A 204 10.74 15.46 5.58
N MET A 205 10.21 15.17 4.39
CA MET A 205 8.79 14.89 4.23
C MET A 205 8.39 13.57 4.89
N MET A 206 9.27 12.58 4.91
CA MET A 206 9.08 11.31 5.61
C MET A 206 8.98 11.53 7.14
N LEU A 207 9.84 12.38 7.72
CA LEU A 207 9.77 12.76 9.14
C LEU A 207 8.44 13.46 9.47
N ILE A 208 8.02 14.43 8.66
CA ILE A 208 6.75 15.15 8.87
C ILE A 208 5.57 14.18 8.75
N ALA A 209 5.59 13.28 7.78
CA ALA A 209 4.54 12.29 7.59
C ALA A 209 4.43 11.31 8.78
N LEU A 210 5.57 10.89 9.33
CA LEU A 210 5.63 10.03 10.51
C LEU A 210 5.12 10.76 11.77
N CYS A 211 5.49 12.02 11.96
CA CYS A 211 4.93 12.86 13.04
C CYS A 211 3.41 13.00 12.89
N ASN A 212 2.94 13.26 11.67
CA ASN A 212 1.51 13.42 11.38
C ASN A 212 0.72 12.14 11.71
N MET A 213 1.23 10.98 11.29
CA MET A 213 0.65 9.68 11.60
C MET A 213 0.62 9.41 13.12
N SER A 214 1.70 9.69 13.84
CA SER A 214 1.82 9.47 15.28
C SER A 214 0.88 10.36 16.07
N VAL A 215 0.90 11.67 15.79
CA VAL A 215 0.03 12.67 16.43
C VAL A 215 -1.43 12.34 16.14
N GLY A 216 -1.77 11.99 14.90
CA GLY A 216 -3.12 11.59 14.51
C GLY A 216 -3.61 10.38 15.30
N ALA A 217 -2.79 9.34 15.49
CA ALA A 217 -3.16 8.15 16.25
C ALA A 217 -3.34 8.44 17.75
N ILE A 218 -2.46 9.24 18.35
CA ILE A 218 -2.57 9.67 19.74
C ILE A 218 -3.83 10.52 19.94
N ALA A 219 -4.11 11.46 19.05
CA ALA A 219 -5.29 12.32 19.12
C ALA A 219 -6.59 11.51 18.92
N ALA A 220 -6.60 10.56 17.97
CA ALA A 220 -7.75 9.67 17.75
C ALA A 220 -8.09 8.80 18.97
N SER A 221 -7.08 8.45 19.77
CA SER A 221 -7.26 7.67 21.02
C SER A 221 -8.08 8.42 22.08
N GLN A 222 -8.03 9.76 22.07
CA GLN A 222 -8.68 10.64 23.04
C GLN A 222 -9.91 11.36 22.49
N ALA A 223 -10.34 11.03 21.26
CA ALA A 223 -11.45 11.71 20.60
C ALA A 223 -12.76 11.62 21.42
N PRO A 224 -13.33 12.75 21.86
CA PRO A 224 -14.58 12.74 22.63
C PRO A 224 -15.83 12.58 21.75
N PHE A 225 -15.76 12.97 20.49
CA PHE A 225 -16.87 12.98 19.54
C PHE A 225 -16.53 12.17 18.30
N LEU A 226 -17.52 11.55 17.70
CA LEU A 226 -17.37 10.71 16.51
C LEU A 226 -16.80 11.48 15.30
N TRP A 227 -17.30 12.69 15.03
CA TRP A 227 -16.80 13.50 13.91
C TRP A 227 -15.31 13.88 14.07
N LEU A 228 -14.85 14.10 15.31
CA LEU A 228 -13.43 14.40 15.59
C LEU A 228 -12.58 13.12 15.41
N TYR A 229 -13.10 11.97 15.78
CA TYR A 229 -12.45 10.69 15.50
C TYR A 229 -12.26 10.47 13.99
N TRP A 230 -13.25 10.79 13.16
CA TRP A 230 -13.13 10.73 11.70
C TRP A 230 -12.07 11.69 11.14
N CYS A 231 -12.03 12.92 11.65
CA CYS A 231 -10.99 13.90 11.28
C CYS A 231 -9.58 13.36 11.61
N PHE A 232 -9.40 12.73 12.77
CA PHE A 232 -8.11 12.15 13.12
C PHE A 232 -7.78 10.90 12.28
N GLN A 233 -8.76 10.10 11.91
CA GLN A 233 -8.55 8.99 10.97
C GLN A 233 -8.09 9.48 9.59
N LEU A 234 -8.67 10.56 9.09
CA LEU A 234 -8.21 11.23 7.87
C LEU A 234 -6.75 11.71 8.02
N LEU A 235 -6.41 12.32 9.15
CA LEU A 235 -5.06 12.80 9.44
C LEU A 235 -4.05 11.64 9.48
N ILE A 236 -4.39 10.53 10.15
CA ILE A 236 -3.57 9.30 10.15
C ILE A 236 -3.36 8.81 8.71
N GLY A 237 -4.44 8.76 7.92
CA GLY A 237 -4.37 8.35 6.52
C GLY A 237 -3.42 9.22 5.71
N ILE A 238 -3.51 10.54 5.82
CA ILE A 238 -2.60 11.50 5.16
C ILE A 238 -1.14 11.21 5.56
N GLY A 239 -0.89 10.99 6.86
CA GLY A 239 0.44 10.64 7.36
C GLY A 239 0.99 9.34 6.78
N ILE A 240 0.19 8.27 6.80
CA ILE A 240 0.59 6.95 6.26
C ILE A 240 0.84 7.01 4.76
N GLY A 241 -0.06 7.66 3.99
CA GLY A 241 0.10 7.81 2.55
C GLY A 241 1.37 8.54 2.18
N GLY A 242 1.61 9.65 2.85
CA GLY A 242 2.83 10.45 2.68
C GLY A 242 4.09 9.67 3.04
N PHE A 243 4.07 9.00 4.18
CA PHE A 243 5.18 8.20 4.66
C PHE A 243 5.54 7.06 3.69
N MET A 244 4.55 6.30 3.23
CA MET A 244 4.75 5.18 2.29
C MET A 244 5.35 5.66 0.96
N SER A 245 4.84 6.77 0.41
CA SER A 245 5.34 7.35 -0.84
C SER A 245 6.79 7.81 -0.71
N CYS A 246 7.11 8.53 0.37
CA CYS A 246 8.46 9.04 0.61
C CYS A 246 9.46 7.92 0.91
N THR A 247 9.08 6.93 1.73
CA THR A 247 9.93 5.80 2.12
C THR A 247 10.28 4.93 0.92
N PHE A 248 9.30 4.64 0.05
CA PHE A 248 9.54 3.86 -1.16
C PHE A 248 10.51 4.57 -2.10
N SER A 249 10.28 5.85 -2.38
CA SER A 249 11.17 6.66 -3.24
C SER A 249 12.57 6.76 -2.64
N PHE A 250 12.69 7.04 -1.34
CA PHE A 250 13.97 7.16 -0.65
C PHE A 250 14.78 5.85 -0.68
N ALA A 251 14.10 4.71 -0.45
CA ALA A 251 14.75 3.41 -0.50
C ALA A 251 15.32 3.09 -1.90
N LEU A 252 14.53 3.33 -2.96
CA LEU A 252 14.96 3.07 -4.33
C LEU A 252 16.08 4.02 -4.80
N GLU A 253 16.05 5.29 -4.35
CA GLU A 253 17.08 6.27 -4.67
C GLU A 253 18.43 5.97 -4.00
N ASN A 254 18.43 5.27 -2.86
CA ASN A 254 19.63 4.86 -2.13
C ASN A 254 20.07 3.42 -2.46
N THR A 255 19.41 2.74 -3.42
CA THR A 255 19.77 1.38 -3.81
C THR A 255 20.28 1.37 -5.25
N ASP A 256 21.28 0.50 -5.50
CA ASP A 256 21.81 0.20 -6.82
C ASP A 256 20.72 -0.38 -7.73
N PRO A 257 20.72 -0.07 -9.05
CA PRO A 257 19.74 -0.57 -10.02
C PRO A 257 19.54 -2.09 -10.00
N ALA A 258 20.63 -2.86 -9.84
CA ALA A 258 20.59 -4.32 -9.80
C ALA A 258 19.82 -4.87 -8.58
N HIS A 259 19.81 -4.15 -7.46
CA HIS A 259 19.23 -4.59 -6.19
C HIS A 259 17.92 -3.88 -5.82
N ARG A 260 17.40 -3.00 -6.68
CA ARG A 260 16.14 -2.25 -6.42
C ARG A 260 14.94 -3.16 -6.17
N SER A 261 14.82 -4.26 -6.92
CA SER A 261 13.74 -5.23 -6.72
C SER A 261 13.79 -5.86 -5.34
N ILE A 262 14.98 -6.30 -4.90
CA ILE A 262 15.18 -6.89 -3.58
C ILE A 262 14.84 -5.88 -2.46
N SER A 263 15.26 -4.63 -2.62
CA SER A 263 14.96 -3.56 -1.66
C SER A 263 13.47 -3.27 -1.56
N GLY A 264 12.75 -3.25 -2.69
CA GLY A 264 11.31 -3.06 -2.73
C GLY A 264 10.55 -4.19 -2.02
N PHE A 265 10.90 -5.46 -2.29
CA PHE A 265 10.30 -6.61 -1.60
C PHE A 265 10.55 -6.59 -0.09
N ASN A 266 11.78 -6.28 0.34
CA ASN A 266 12.09 -6.20 1.77
C ASN A 266 11.33 -5.09 2.49
N LEU A 267 11.08 -3.97 1.83
CA LEU A 267 10.28 -2.88 2.38
C LEU A 267 8.86 -3.34 2.74
N HIS A 268 8.23 -4.14 1.87
CA HIS A 268 6.91 -4.72 2.13
C HIS A 268 6.92 -5.77 3.25
N ASN A 269 8.04 -6.45 3.51
CA ASN A 269 8.16 -7.35 4.66
C ASN A 269 8.07 -6.59 5.98
N GLY A 270 8.62 -5.37 6.05
CA GLY A 270 8.43 -4.47 7.20
C GLY A 270 6.94 -4.23 7.50
N TRP A 271 6.14 -3.95 6.47
CA TRP A 271 4.70 -3.82 6.60
C TRP A 271 4.04 -5.05 7.23
N THR A 272 4.37 -6.24 6.76
CA THR A 272 3.80 -7.50 7.28
C THR A 272 4.19 -7.75 8.73
N VAL A 273 5.46 -7.54 9.10
CA VAL A 273 5.90 -7.62 10.50
C VAL A 273 5.17 -6.59 11.37
N GLY A 274 4.87 -5.42 10.82
CA GLY A 274 4.04 -4.41 11.46
C GLY A 274 2.62 -4.90 11.77
N ILE A 275 2.01 -5.66 10.87
CA ILE A 275 0.68 -6.28 11.12
C ILE A 275 0.76 -7.28 12.28
N PHE A 276 1.81 -8.13 12.34
CA PHE A 276 2.01 -9.04 13.47
C PHE A 276 2.12 -8.28 14.80
N LEU A 277 2.99 -7.26 14.85
CA LEU A 277 3.17 -6.45 16.04
C LEU A 277 1.89 -5.74 16.45
N GLY A 278 1.14 -5.17 15.49
CA GLY A 278 -0.13 -4.52 15.73
C GLY A 278 -1.20 -5.45 16.28
N THR A 279 -1.23 -6.70 15.81
CA THR A 279 -2.14 -7.75 16.32
C THR A 279 -1.74 -8.20 17.72
N PHE A 280 -0.43 -8.34 17.98
CA PHE A 280 0.09 -8.67 19.28
C PHE A 280 -0.29 -7.61 20.34
N ILE A 281 -0.10 -6.33 20.02
CA ILE A 281 -0.53 -5.23 20.89
C ILE A 281 -2.05 -5.30 21.14
N ALA A 282 -2.85 -5.57 20.09
CA ALA A 282 -4.31 -5.67 20.21
C ALA A 282 -4.78 -6.87 21.06
N TYR A 283 -4.00 -7.95 21.12
CA TYR A 283 -4.30 -9.12 21.95
C TYR A 283 -4.20 -8.81 23.44
N PHE A 284 -3.19 -8.01 23.84
CA PHE A 284 -3.02 -7.59 25.23
C PHE A 284 -3.90 -6.39 25.60
N GLU A 285 -3.98 -5.41 24.70
CA GLU A 285 -4.76 -4.19 24.92
C GLU A 285 -6.06 -4.24 24.12
N ARG A 286 -7.13 -4.64 24.79
CA ARG A 286 -8.46 -4.89 24.21
C ARG A 286 -9.35 -3.65 24.14
N ARG A 287 -8.82 -2.46 24.53
CA ARG A 287 -9.53 -1.18 24.46
C ARG A 287 -9.00 -0.36 23.31
N TYR A 288 -9.90 0.10 22.41
CA TYR A 288 -9.51 0.81 21.20
C TYR A 288 -8.70 2.09 21.50
N SER A 289 -9.07 2.82 22.56
CA SER A 289 -8.40 4.07 22.93
C SER A 289 -6.93 3.84 23.29
N ARG A 290 -6.64 2.86 24.17
CA ARG A 290 -5.26 2.50 24.54
C ARG A 290 -4.50 1.86 23.38
N LEU A 291 -5.17 1.04 22.55
CA LEU A 291 -4.58 0.43 21.37
C LEU A 291 -4.04 1.48 20.42
N LEU A 292 -4.84 2.52 20.09
CA LEU A 292 -4.40 3.62 19.23
C LEU A 292 -3.31 4.47 19.89
N LEU A 293 -3.38 4.71 21.20
CA LEU A 293 -2.36 5.43 21.95
C LEU A 293 -1.00 4.72 21.84
N TYR A 294 -0.95 3.42 22.17
CA TYR A 294 0.30 2.65 22.12
C TYR A 294 0.87 2.58 20.71
N LYS A 295 0.04 2.37 19.69
CA LYS A 295 0.48 2.36 18.30
C LYS A 295 1.02 3.72 17.87
N GLY A 296 0.40 4.82 18.29
CA GLY A 296 0.89 6.18 18.04
C GLY A 296 2.23 6.46 18.72
N LEU A 297 2.39 6.04 19.98
CA LEU A 297 3.66 6.17 20.73
C LEU A 297 4.78 5.31 20.10
N CYS A 298 4.47 4.07 19.71
CA CYS A 298 5.42 3.23 19.00
C CYS A 298 5.87 3.88 17.68
N ALA A 299 4.95 4.45 16.92
CA ALA A 299 5.29 5.16 15.68
C ALA A 299 6.16 6.40 15.94
N ALA A 300 5.93 7.14 17.03
CA ALA A 300 6.79 8.25 17.44
C ALA A 300 8.22 7.78 17.77
N ALA A 301 8.38 6.59 18.37
CA ALA A 301 9.68 5.99 18.67
C ALA A 301 10.50 5.64 17.40
N ALA A 302 9.90 5.66 16.22
CA ALA A 302 10.60 5.50 14.93
C ALA A 302 11.32 6.77 14.43
N LEU A 303 11.09 7.93 15.04
CA LEU A 303 11.73 9.20 14.62
C LEU A 303 13.26 9.19 14.79
N PRO A 304 13.86 8.76 15.94
CA PRO A 304 15.29 8.84 16.14
C PRO A 304 16.13 8.10 15.08
N PRO A 305 15.82 6.86 14.64
CA PRO A 305 16.57 6.18 13.59
C PRO A 305 16.57 6.93 12.24
N LEU A 306 15.49 7.65 11.92
CA LEU A 306 15.42 8.44 10.70
C LEU A 306 16.34 9.66 10.74
N LEU A 307 16.58 10.25 11.92
CA LEU A 307 17.48 11.40 12.08
C LEU A 307 18.95 11.04 11.83
N ILE A 308 19.30 9.74 11.89
CA ILE A 308 20.65 9.26 11.60
C ILE A 308 20.93 9.28 10.09
N LEU A 309 19.90 9.20 9.26
CA LEU A 309 20.04 9.14 7.81
C LEU A 309 20.35 10.50 7.20
N SER A 310 21.00 10.47 6.05
CA SER A 310 21.20 11.66 5.21
C SER A 310 20.17 11.69 4.10
N GLU A 311 19.92 12.88 3.54
CA GLU A 311 19.00 13.03 2.39
C GLU A 311 19.53 12.25 1.17
N SER A 312 18.65 11.88 0.24
CA SER A 312 19.01 11.14 -0.98
C SER A 312 20.00 11.94 -1.83
N PRO A 313 21.18 11.39 -2.15
CA PRO A 313 22.13 12.05 -3.05
C PRO A 313 21.55 12.30 -4.45
N ARG A 314 20.72 11.38 -4.96
CA ARG A 314 20.05 11.55 -6.26
C ARG A 314 19.09 12.74 -6.24
N TRP A 315 18.33 12.88 -5.15
CA TRP A 315 17.44 14.04 -5.00
C TRP A 315 18.25 15.34 -4.85
N LEU A 316 19.33 15.36 -4.06
CA LEU A 316 20.16 16.55 -3.86
C LEU A 316 20.75 17.05 -5.20
N VAL A 317 21.20 16.13 -6.06
CA VAL A 317 21.68 16.47 -7.40
C VAL A 317 20.56 17.01 -8.28
N SER A 318 19.37 16.37 -8.28
CA SER A 318 18.23 16.82 -9.06
C SER A 318 17.69 18.17 -8.60
N ALA A 319 17.79 18.47 -7.29
CA ALA A 319 17.41 19.75 -6.67
C ALA A 319 18.51 20.82 -6.78
N ARG A 320 19.61 20.54 -7.51
CA ARG A 320 20.78 21.42 -7.68
C ARG A 320 21.47 21.85 -6.37
N ARG A 321 21.38 21.00 -5.33
CA ARG A 321 22.03 21.23 -4.03
C ARG A 321 23.39 20.53 -3.97
N PHE A 322 24.29 20.87 -4.89
CA PHE A 322 25.54 20.16 -5.14
C PHE A 322 26.48 20.09 -3.93
N LYS A 323 26.60 21.17 -3.15
CA LYS A 323 27.42 21.19 -1.91
C LYS A 323 26.93 20.17 -0.87
N GLN A 324 25.59 20.01 -0.75
CA GLN A 324 25.02 19.03 0.16
C GLN A 324 25.18 17.61 -0.39
N ALA A 325 25.03 17.43 -1.71
CA ALA A 325 25.27 16.15 -2.37
C ALA A 325 26.68 15.65 -2.14
N ASP A 326 27.67 16.53 -2.31
CA ASP A 326 29.08 16.26 -2.07
C ASP A 326 29.33 15.79 -0.62
N SER A 327 28.85 16.52 0.37
CA SER A 327 29.00 16.13 1.78
C SER A 327 28.37 14.77 2.10
N VAL A 328 27.22 14.44 1.49
CA VAL A 328 26.54 13.15 1.67
C VAL A 328 27.30 12.03 0.97
N LEU A 329 27.83 12.24 -0.24
CA LEU A 329 28.66 11.26 -0.95
C LEU A 329 29.92 10.93 -0.19
N HIS A 330 30.60 11.93 0.38
CA HIS A 330 31.78 11.72 1.26
C HIS A 330 31.41 10.93 2.54
N ARG A 331 30.24 11.19 3.13
CA ARG A 331 29.74 10.39 4.26
C ARG A 331 29.52 8.93 3.88
N ILE A 332 28.88 8.68 2.71
CA ILE A 332 28.65 7.32 2.18
C ILE A 332 29.99 6.60 1.94
N ALA A 333 30.94 7.27 1.28
CA ALA A 333 32.30 6.76 1.03
C ALA A 333 32.99 6.33 2.32
N ARG A 334 32.95 7.19 3.34
CA ARG A 334 33.55 6.92 4.66
C ARG A 334 32.95 5.68 5.33
N ILE A 335 31.62 5.55 5.32
CA ILE A 335 30.91 4.41 5.93
C ILE A 335 31.20 3.12 5.15
N ASN A 336 31.23 3.21 3.82
CA ASN A 336 31.53 2.07 2.94
C ASN A 336 33.04 1.74 2.86
N ARG A 337 33.91 2.55 3.51
CA ARG A 337 35.35 2.43 3.45
C ARG A 337 35.91 2.44 2.02
N ARG A 338 35.36 3.32 1.17
CA ARG A 338 35.83 3.56 -0.19
C ARG A 338 36.43 4.95 -0.28
N SER A 339 37.53 5.11 -1.03
CA SER A 339 38.12 6.42 -1.32
C SER A 339 37.35 7.05 -2.49
N LEU A 340 36.96 8.31 -2.33
CA LEU A 340 36.59 9.17 -3.42
C LEU A 340 37.88 9.75 -3.96
N GLY A 341 38.30 9.35 -5.16
CA GLY A 341 39.51 9.89 -5.79
C GLY A 341 39.28 11.33 -6.22
N GLY A 342 40.12 12.25 -5.67
CA GLY A 342 40.34 13.60 -6.16
C GLY A 342 39.12 14.53 -6.35
N ASP A 343 39.33 15.60 -7.11
CA ASP A 343 38.33 16.65 -7.40
C ASP A 343 37.18 16.22 -8.31
N ALA A 344 37.20 14.97 -8.79
CA ALA A 344 36.15 14.42 -9.67
C ALA A 344 34.74 14.43 -9.09
N PHE A 345 34.62 14.54 -7.77
CA PHE A 345 33.36 14.61 -7.02
C PHE A 345 33.10 15.97 -6.38
N SER A 346 33.89 16.99 -6.73
CA SER A 346 33.62 18.35 -6.25
C SER A 346 32.24 18.84 -6.68
N SER A 347 31.65 19.73 -5.91
CA SER A 347 30.35 20.33 -6.21
C SER A 347 30.29 20.95 -7.61
N GLU A 348 31.42 21.42 -8.13
CA GLU A 348 31.57 22.02 -9.45
C GLU A 348 31.58 20.97 -10.56
N ALA A 349 32.28 19.85 -10.36
CA ALA A 349 32.29 18.74 -11.30
C ALA A 349 30.90 18.08 -11.43
N ILE A 350 30.19 17.91 -10.32
CA ILE A 350 28.82 17.40 -10.31
C ILE A 350 27.88 18.38 -11.04
N SER A 351 28.02 19.70 -10.79
CA SER A 351 27.19 20.73 -11.44
C SER A 351 27.33 20.71 -12.97
N ARG A 352 28.56 20.68 -13.50
CA ARG A 352 28.83 20.67 -14.94
C ARG A 352 28.27 19.43 -15.64
N ARG A 353 28.23 18.26 -14.95
CA ARG A 353 27.79 16.98 -15.53
C ARG A 353 26.28 16.80 -15.57
N PHE A 354 25.54 17.34 -14.60
CA PHE A 354 24.10 17.07 -14.43
C PHE A 354 23.18 18.21 -14.85
N GLU A 355 23.63 19.10 -15.71
CA GLU A 355 22.84 20.23 -16.23
C GLU A 355 21.78 19.83 -17.28
N LYS A 356 21.47 18.54 -17.45
CA LYS A 356 20.53 18.03 -18.46
C LYS A 356 19.09 18.51 -18.24
N ARG A 357 18.45 18.91 -19.33
CA ARG A 357 17.02 19.32 -19.42
C ARG A 357 16.09 18.26 -18.87
N VAL A 358 15.29 18.64 -17.87
CA VAL A 358 14.14 17.82 -17.42
C VAL A 358 13.04 17.94 -18.47
N VAL A 359 12.70 16.85 -19.13
CA VAL A 359 11.54 16.77 -20.03
C VAL A 359 10.28 16.74 -19.17
N LYS A 360 9.43 17.76 -19.31
CA LYS A 360 8.14 17.78 -18.63
C LYS A 360 7.20 16.79 -19.33
N THR A 361 6.77 15.76 -18.63
CA THR A 361 5.79 14.77 -19.06
C THR A 361 4.47 14.95 -18.35
N SER A 362 3.36 14.64 -19.01
CA SER A 362 2.00 14.76 -18.50
C SER A 362 1.28 13.41 -18.53
N VAL A 363 0.27 13.25 -17.67
CA VAL A 363 -0.63 12.08 -17.68
C VAL A 363 -1.29 11.91 -19.05
N LEU A 364 -1.56 13.02 -19.75
CA LEU A 364 -2.12 12.99 -21.11
C LEU A 364 -1.22 12.27 -22.11
N ASP A 365 0.09 12.27 -21.90
CA ASP A 365 1.02 11.58 -22.80
C ASP A 365 0.87 10.07 -22.75
N LEU A 366 0.43 9.52 -21.59
CA LEU A 366 0.09 8.10 -21.44
C LEU A 366 -1.18 7.72 -22.22
N LEU A 367 -2.11 8.66 -22.43
CA LEU A 367 -3.41 8.41 -23.03
C LEU A 367 -3.49 8.78 -24.52
N ARG A 368 -2.52 9.56 -25.05
CA ARG A 368 -2.51 10.02 -26.44
C ARG A 368 -2.32 8.88 -27.44
N ARG A 369 -1.45 7.93 -27.13
CA ARG A 369 -1.14 6.81 -28.02
C ARG A 369 -2.03 5.60 -27.73
N PRO A 370 -2.64 4.92 -28.71
CA PRO A 370 -3.65 3.88 -28.49
C PRO A 370 -3.10 2.65 -27.78
N GLY A 371 -1.88 2.21 -28.09
CA GLY A 371 -1.24 1.09 -27.38
C GLY A 371 -0.93 1.43 -25.93
N MET A 372 -0.30 2.59 -25.69
CA MET A 372 -0.01 3.05 -24.33
C MET A 372 -1.29 3.29 -23.51
N ARG A 373 -2.34 3.85 -24.13
CA ARG A 373 -3.64 4.03 -23.49
C ARG A 373 -4.23 2.71 -23.00
N ARG A 374 -4.22 1.67 -23.85
CA ARG A 374 -4.69 0.32 -23.50
C ARG A 374 -3.91 -0.25 -22.30
N VAL A 375 -2.59 -0.20 -22.36
CA VAL A 375 -1.73 -0.69 -21.27
C VAL A 375 -1.95 0.09 -19.98
N THR A 376 -2.14 1.40 -20.07
CA THR A 376 -2.42 2.26 -18.92
C THR A 376 -3.73 1.89 -18.24
N PHE A 377 -4.81 1.68 -19.00
CA PHE A 377 -6.09 1.23 -18.45
C PHE A 377 -6.00 -0.17 -17.80
N ILE A 378 -5.26 -1.09 -18.43
CA ILE A 378 -5.03 -2.42 -17.83
C ILE A 378 -4.27 -2.29 -16.50
N ALA A 379 -3.22 -1.48 -16.45
CA ALA A 379 -2.46 -1.23 -15.23
C ALA A 379 -3.34 -0.59 -14.14
N TRP A 380 -4.16 0.40 -14.46
CA TRP A 380 -5.09 1.02 -13.53
C TRP A 380 -6.12 0.01 -12.99
N ALA A 381 -6.67 -0.84 -13.85
CA ALA A 381 -7.59 -1.90 -13.46
C ALA A 381 -6.92 -2.93 -12.55
N MET A 382 -5.66 -3.32 -12.84
CA MET A 382 -4.87 -4.21 -11.98
C MET A 382 -4.67 -3.60 -10.59
N PHE A 383 -4.20 -2.36 -10.50
CA PHE A 383 -3.98 -1.67 -9.23
C PHE A 383 -5.26 -1.47 -8.42
N PHE A 384 -6.35 -1.06 -9.07
CA PHE A 384 -7.65 -0.89 -8.43
C PHE A 384 -8.14 -2.22 -7.83
N ASN A 385 -8.19 -3.28 -8.64
CA ASN A 385 -8.78 -4.55 -8.21
C ASN A 385 -7.89 -5.28 -7.19
N VAL A 386 -6.57 -5.26 -7.35
CA VAL A 386 -5.68 -5.90 -6.37
C VAL A 386 -5.78 -5.23 -5.01
N SER A 387 -5.85 -3.91 -4.99
CA SER A 387 -5.97 -3.15 -3.74
C SER A 387 -7.36 -3.33 -3.11
N MET A 388 -8.42 -3.29 -3.91
CA MET A 388 -9.79 -3.56 -3.45
C MET A 388 -9.90 -4.95 -2.81
N ALA A 389 -9.38 -5.99 -3.46
CA ALA A 389 -9.42 -7.34 -2.92
C ALA A 389 -8.51 -7.51 -1.69
N TYR A 390 -7.27 -6.97 -1.71
CA TYR A 390 -6.33 -7.06 -0.59
C TYR A 390 -6.91 -6.43 0.69
N TYR A 391 -7.40 -5.19 0.59
CA TYR A 391 -7.97 -4.49 1.75
C TYR A 391 -9.36 -5.05 2.10
N GLY A 392 -10.17 -5.45 1.12
CA GLY A 392 -11.47 -6.04 1.36
C GLY A 392 -11.38 -7.33 2.19
N ILE A 393 -10.49 -8.26 1.82
CA ILE A 393 -10.23 -9.47 2.62
C ILE A 393 -9.66 -9.09 3.98
N SER A 394 -8.70 -8.15 4.02
CA SER A 394 -8.01 -7.78 5.26
C SER A 394 -8.93 -7.09 6.27
N LEU A 395 -9.92 -6.31 5.83
CA LEU A 395 -10.90 -5.64 6.67
C LEU A 395 -12.08 -6.56 7.02
N GLY A 396 -12.45 -7.50 6.15
CA GLY A 396 -13.50 -8.49 6.38
C GLY A 396 -13.07 -9.72 7.20
N ILE A 397 -11.92 -9.69 7.85
CA ILE A 397 -11.38 -10.83 8.63
C ILE A 397 -12.31 -11.21 9.79
N GLY A 398 -12.98 -10.24 10.40
CA GLY A 398 -13.96 -10.47 11.48
C GLY A 398 -15.15 -11.33 11.03
N ASP A 399 -15.61 -11.16 9.79
CA ASP A 399 -16.78 -11.84 9.25
C ASP A 399 -16.52 -13.32 8.91
N LEU A 400 -15.26 -13.73 8.84
CA LEU A 400 -14.89 -15.12 8.54
C LEU A 400 -15.26 -16.11 9.65
N GLY A 401 -15.54 -15.63 10.85
CA GLY A 401 -15.77 -16.45 12.04
C GLY A 401 -14.46 -16.87 12.73
N GLY A 402 -14.58 -17.50 13.91
CA GLY A 402 -13.43 -17.86 14.72
C GLY A 402 -12.82 -16.65 15.47
N SER A 403 -11.54 -16.74 15.83
CA SER A 403 -10.84 -15.67 16.56
C SER A 403 -10.29 -14.64 15.58
N ILE A 404 -10.68 -13.38 15.74
CA ILE A 404 -10.18 -12.25 14.95
C ILE A 404 -8.65 -12.10 15.02
N PHE A 405 -8.05 -12.40 16.18
CA PHE A 405 -6.60 -12.33 16.36
C PHE A 405 -5.88 -13.41 15.56
N VAL A 406 -6.39 -14.67 15.61
CA VAL A 406 -5.83 -15.78 14.86
C VAL A 406 -5.96 -15.55 13.36
N ASN A 407 -7.14 -15.13 12.90
CA ASN A 407 -7.38 -14.82 11.49
C ASN A 407 -6.46 -13.70 10.99
N GLN A 408 -6.22 -12.65 11.79
CA GLN A 408 -5.32 -11.57 11.44
C GLN A 408 -3.85 -12.04 11.37
N LEU A 409 -3.41 -12.90 12.30
CA LEU A 409 -2.07 -13.48 12.28
C LEU A 409 -1.88 -14.41 11.07
N LEU A 410 -2.87 -15.24 10.75
CA LEU A 410 -2.85 -16.09 9.56
C LEU A 410 -2.78 -15.25 8.28
N ALA A 411 -3.59 -14.19 8.22
CA ALA A 411 -3.59 -13.27 7.08
C ALA A 411 -2.25 -12.57 6.86
N ALA A 412 -1.52 -12.25 7.93
CA ALA A 412 -0.17 -11.73 7.84
C ALA A 412 0.85 -12.82 7.49
N ALA A 413 0.71 -14.02 8.06
CA ALA A 413 1.64 -15.13 7.83
C ALA A 413 1.69 -15.58 6.36
N VAL A 414 0.55 -15.61 5.67
CA VAL A 414 0.49 -16.01 4.25
C VAL A 414 1.13 -14.98 3.30
N GLU A 415 1.34 -13.74 3.73
CA GLU A 415 1.96 -12.70 2.88
C GLU A 415 3.44 -12.97 2.59
N ILE A 416 4.19 -13.49 3.57
CA ILE A 416 5.63 -13.72 3.43
C ILE A 416 5.92 -14.77 2.33
N PRO A 417 5.36 -16.00 2.37
CA PRO A 417 5.58 -16.97 1.30
C PRO A 417 4.97 -16.54 -0.03
N ALA A 418 3.89 -15.74 -0.04
CA ALA A 418 3.30 -15.20 -1.26
C ALA A 418 4.29 -14.31 -2.01
N ARG A 419 4.99 -13.41 -1.31
CA ARG A 419 6.01 -12.54 -1.91
C ARG A 419 7.22 -13.31 -2.44
N LEU A 420 7.70 -14.31 -1.68
CA LEU A 420 8.79 -15.17 -2.14
C LEU A 420 8.42 -15.92 -3.41
N LEU A 421 7.22 -16.50 -3.47
CA LEU A 421 6.72 -17.17 -4.65
C LEU A 421 6.52 -16.19 -5.82
N GLY A 422 6.02 -14.98 -5.56
CA GLY A 422 5.84 -13.93 -6.56
C GLY A 422 7.14 -13.53 -7.24
N MET A 423 8.19 -13.39 -6.46
CA MET A 423 9.54 -13.13 -6.98
C MET A 423 10.01 -14.28 -7.88
N LEU A 424 9.94 -15.55 -7.42
CA LEU A 424 10.33 -16.71 -8.19
C LEU A 424 9.50 -16.89 -9.47
N ALA A 425 8.17 -16.74 -9.39
CA ALA A 425 7.27 -16.87 -10.52
C ALA A 425 7.56 -15.83 -11.61
N SER A 426 7.82 -14.59 -11.21
CA SER A 426 8.16 -13.54 -12.16
C SER A 426 9.41 -13.84 -12.98
N TYR A 427 10.44 -14.44 -12.37
CA TYR A 427 11.66 -14.84 -13.07
C TYR A 427 11.48 -16.08 -13.95
N ARG A 428 10.73 -17.10 -13.47
CA ARG A 428 10.62 -18.39 -14.15
C ARG A 428 9.55 -18.43 -15.23
N ILE A 429 8.34 -17.95 -14.93
CA ILE A 429 7.15 -18.13 -15.77
C ILE A 429 6.95 -16.94 -16.73
N GLY A 430 7.19 -15.71 -16.27
CA GLY A 430 6.92 -14.48 -16.99
C GLY A 430 5.87 -13.62 -16.27
N ARG A 431 5.84 -12.31 -16.60
CA ARG A 431 5.05 -11.36 -15.82
C ARG A 431 3.56 -11.48 -16.12
N ARG A 432 3.20 -11.56 -17.41
CA ARG A 432 1.80 -11.66 -17.86
C ARG A 432 1.12 -12.92 -17.34
N VAL A 433 1.76 -14.09 -17.55
CA VAL A 433 1.18 -15.38 -17.14
C VAL A 433 1.08 -15.46 -15.62
N SER A 434 2.13 -15.07 -14.89
CA SER A 434 2.10 -15.04 -13.41
C SER A 434 1.00 -14.13 -12.87
N THR A 435 0.76 -12.97 -13.50
CA THR A 435 -0.33 -12.06 -13.14
C THR A 435 -1.69 -12.73 -13.39
N MET A 436 -1.92 -13.33 -14.56
CA MET A 436 -3.18 -14.01 -14.88
C MET A 436 -3.48 -15.16 -13.92
N VAL A 437 -2.48 -15.99 -13.60
CA VAL A 437 -2.62 -17.11 -12.67
C VAL A 437 -2.94 -16.62 -11.27
N SER A 438 -2.23 -15.61 -10.76
CA SER A 438 -2.43 -15.09 -9.41
C SER A 438 -3.80 -14.45 -9.23
N PHE A 439 -4.23 -13.59 -10.16
CA PHE A 439 -5.57 -13.01 -10.13
C PHE A 439 -6.66 -14.06 -10.31
N GLY A 440 -6.47 -15.04 -11.20
CA GLY A 440 -7.43 -16.11 -11.44
C GLY A 440 -7.65 -17.00 -10.21
N LEU A 441 -6.56 -17.46 -9.59
CA LEU A 441 -6.65 -18.27 -8.38
C LEU A 441 -7.20 -17.50 -7.20
N ALA A 442 -6.86 -16.20 -7.06
CA ALA A 442 -7.47 -15.34 -6.06
C ALA A 442 -8.99 -15.23 -6.25
N GLY A 443 -9.44 -14.97 -7.48
CA GLY A 443 -10.86 -14.89 -7.80
C GLY A 443 -11.61 -16.19 -7.51
N ILE A 444 -11.06 -17.34 -7.89
CA ILE A 444 -11.64 -18.67 -7.62
C ILE A 444 -11.75 -18.92 -6.10
N CYS A 445 -10.69 -18.66 -5.34
CA CYS A 445 -10.69 -18.86 -3.89
C CYS A 445 -11.71 -17.95 -3.18
N LEU A 446 -11.84 -16.69 -3.60
CA LEU A 446 -12.80 -15.75 -3.04
C LEU A 446 -14.25 -16.13 -3.39
N THR A 447 -14.48 -16.65 -4.60
CA THR A 447 -15.79 -17.22 -4.99
C THR A 447 -16.12 -18.41 -4.12
N ALA A 448 -15.17 -19.35 -3.92
CA ALA A 448 -15.36 -20.48 -3.01
C ALA A 448 -15.65 -20.02 -1.57
N THR A 449 -14.96 -19.01 -1.08
CA THR A 449 -15.21 -18.40 0.24
C THR A 449 -16.68 -17.90 0.34
N ALA A 450 -17.19 -17.23 -0.69
CA ALA A 450 -18.56 -16.72 -0.71
C ALA A 450 -19.59 -17.84 -0.57
N PHE A 451 -19.41 -18.96 -1.26
CA PHE A 451 -20.36 -20.10 -1.18
C PHE A 451 -20.27 -20.88 0.15
N LEU A 452 -19.21 -20.72 0.92
CA LEU A 452 -19.07 -21.34 2.25
C LEU A 452 -19.74 -20.52 3.38
N PHE A 453 -20.35 -19.37 3.05
CA PHE A 453 -21.18 -18.61 3.98
C PHE A 453 -22.58 -19.26 4.08
N GLY A 454 -22.99 -19.62 5.27
CA GLY A 454 -24.34 -20.15 5.52
C GLY A 454 -24.36 -21.25 6.58
N ASP A 455 -23.30 -22.06 6.70
CA ASP A 455 -23.21 -23.11 7.70
C ASP A 455 -21.94 -22.93 8.55
N SER A 456 -22.13 -22.96 9.87
CA SER A 456 -21.03 -22.84 10.86
C SER A 456 -20.05 -24.03 10.78
N ARG A 457 -20.47 -25.18 10.25
CA ARG A 457 -19.60 -26.36 10.06
C ARG A 457 -18.42 -26.07 9.14
N TYR A 458 -18.57 -25.19 8.16
CA TYR A 458 -17.54 -24.85 7.17
C TYR A 458 -16.66 -23.66 7.55
N THR A 459 -16.71 -23.18 8.80
CA THR A 459 -15.90 -22.02 9.26
C THR A 459 -14.41 -22.23 8.97
N GLY A 460 -13.84 -23.41 9.24
CA GLY A 460 -12.44 -23.72 8.95
C GLY A 460 -12.12 -23.66 7.44
N ALA A 461 -12.99 -24.23 6.61
CA ALA A 461 -12.83 -24.21 5.15
C ALA A 461 -12.96 -22.78 4.60
N ARG A 462 -13.88 -21.98 5.12
CA ARG A 462 -14.06 -20.56 4.77
C ARG A 462 -12.82 -19.73 5.09
N ILE A 463 -12.24 -19.92 6.27
CA ILE A 463 -10.97 -19.27 6.65
C ILE A 463 -9.85 -19.71 5.72
N ALA A 464 -9.70 -21.02 5.46
CA ALA A 464 -8.66 -21.55 4.60
C ALA A 464 -8.75 -21.01 3.16
N THR A 465 -9.94 -20.98 2.56
CA THR A 465 -10.14 -20.45 1.20
C THR A 465 -9.91 -18.93 1.14
N ALA A 466 -10.33 -18.17 2.15
CA ALA A 466 -10.07 -16.73 2.24
C ALA A 466 -8.58 -16.44 2.37
N MET A 467 -7.83 -17.18 3.21
CA MET A 467 -6.38 -17.03 3.36
C MET A 467 -5.62 -17.43 2.10
N THR A 468 -6.05 -18.48 1.41
CA THR A 468 -5.50 -18.86 0.09
C THR A 468 -5.78 -17.75 -0.94
N GLY A 469 -6.97 -17.17 -0.95
CA GLY A 469 -7.30 -16.01 -1.77
C GLY A 469 -6.40 -14.82 -1.46
N LYS A 470 -6.16 -14.53 -0.17
CA LYS A 470 -5.23 -13.48 0.25
C LYS A 470 -3.78 -13.75 -0.18
N PHE A 471 -3.32 -15.00 -0.11
CA PHE A 471 -2.01 -15.41 -0.61
C PHE A 471 -1.83 -15.01 -2.09
N TRP A 472 -2.77 -15.40 -2.94
CA TRP A 472 -2.71 -15.13 -4.38
C TRP A 472 -2.86 -13.64 -4.70
N ILE A 473 -3.69 -12.89 -3.95
CA ILE A 473 -3.85 -11.45 -4.16
C ILE A 473 -2.61 -10.67 -3.71
N THR A 474 -1.91 -11.11 -2.65
CA THR A 474 -0.64 -10.52 -2.22
C THR A 474 0.44 -10.70 -3.29
N LEU A 475 0.53 -11.90 -3.86
CA LEU A 475 1.43 -12.18 -4.97
C LEU A 475 1.09 -11.30 -6.19
N ALA A 476 -0.20 -11.19 -6.53
CA ALA A 476 -0.67 -10.32 -7.61
C ALA A 476 -0.35 -8.84 -7.36
N PHE A 477 -0.34 -8.39 -6.11
CA PHE A 477 -0.02 -7.02 -5.73
C PHE A 477 1.42 -6.66 -6.11
N ASP A 478 2.37 -7.50 -5.76
CA ASP A 478 3.78 -7.29 -6.08
C ASP A 478 4.03 -7.38 -7.60
N LEU A 479 3.35 -8.32 -8.27
CA LEU A 479 3.43 -8.43 -9.73
C LEU A 479 2.87 -7.20 -10.45
N ALA A 480 1.81 -6.57 -9.96
CA ALA A 480 1.25 -5.36 -10.54
C ALA A 480 2.25 -4.19 -10.50
N TRP A 481 3.01 -4.05 -9.40
CA TRP A 481 4.08 -3.07 -9.30
C TRP A 481 5.22 -3.36 -10.27
N LEU A 482 5.70 -4.60 -10.29
CA LEU A 482 6.79 -5.03 -11.17
C LEU A 482 6.42 -4.86 -12.64
N TYR A 483 5.25 -5.36 -13.04
CA TYR A 483 4.74 -5.26 -14.41
C TYR A 483 4.65 -3.79 -14.87
N SER A 484 4.09 -2.93 -14.02
CA SER A 484 3.94 -1.50 -14.36
C SER A 484 5.29 -0.81 -14.49
N ALA A 485 6.27 -1.16 -13.66
CA ALA A 485 7.63 -0.60 -13.76
C ALA A 485 8.35 -1.03 -15.03
N GLU A 486 8.03 -2.21 -15.60
CA GLU A 486 8.64 -2.74 -16.82
C GLU A 486 7.93 -2.27 -18.11
N VAL A 487 6.60 -2.11 -18.07
CA VAL A 487 5.82 -1.81 -19.28
C VAL A 487 5.83 -0.32 -19.65
N PHE A 488 5.96 0.57 -18.65
CA PHE A 488 6.02 2.00 -18.93
C PHE A 488 7.42 2.46 -19.34
N PRO A 489 7.51 3.26 -20.44
CA PRO A 489 8.77 3.88 -20.89
C PRO A 489 9.44 4.71 -19.79
N THR A 490 10.77 4.73 -19.79
CA THR A 490 11.58 5.44 -18.78
C THR A 490 11.17 6.89 -18.60
N VAL A 491 10.81 7.58 -19.69
CA VAL A 491 10.37 8.99 -19.68
C VAL A 491 9.09 9.24 -18.88
N VAL A 492 8.18 8.26 -18.84
CA VAL A 492 6.85 8.38 -18.18
C VAL A 492 6.62 7.32 -17.11
N ARG A 493 7.63 6.50 -16.78
CA ARG A 493 7.50 5.37 -15.84
C ARG A 493 7.01 5.80 -14.46
N SER A 494 7.62 6.82 -13.89
CA SER A 494 7.22 7.33 -12.57
C SER A 494 5.77 7.83 -12.57
N LEU A 495 5.35 8.45 -13.67
CA LEU A 495 3.99 8.96 -13.86
C LEU A 495 2.98 7.80 -14.03
N GLY A 496 3.32 6.79 -14.85
CA GLY A 496 2.48 5.61 -15.07
C GLY A 496 2.26 4.79 -13.80
N VAL A 497 3.34 4.50 -13.07
CA VAL A 497 3.28 3.79 -11.78
C VAL A 497 2.57 4.64 -10.72
N GLY A 498 2.82 5.96 -10.68
CA GLY A 498 2.18 6.88 -9.73
C GLY A 498 0.67 6.97 -9.93
N THR A 499 0.19 7.08 -11.19
CA THR A 499 -1.25 7.06 -11.48
C THR A 499 -1.88 5.71 -11.14
N GLY A 500 -1.21 4.59 -11.43
CA GLY A 500 -1.63 3.25 -10.99
C GLY A 500 -1.79 3.17 -9.47
N SER A 501 -0.82 3.69 -8.72
CA SER A 501 -0.89 3.77 -7.25
C SER A 501 -2.09 4.60 -6.77
N THR A 502 -2.46 5.66 -7.47
CA THR A 502 -3.67 6.45 -7.18
C THR A 502 -4.93 5.58 -7.31
N PHE A 503 -5.05 4.81 -8.39
CA PHE A 503 -6.16 3.87 -8.58
C PHE A 503 -6.19 2.76 -7.52
N ALA A 504 -5.03 2.30 -7.05
CA ALA A 504 -4.96 1.39 -5.91
C ALA A 504 -5.62 1.97 -4.65
N ARG A 505 -5.40 3.26 -4.36
CA ARG A 505 -6.02 3.93 -3.19
C ARG A 505 -7.53 4.08 -3.35
N VAL A 506 -7.99 4.36 -4.58
CA VAL A 506 -9.44 4.37 -4.88
C VAL A 506 -10.04 2.98 -4.66
N GLY A 507 -9.37 1.91 -5.10
CA GLY A 507 -9.78 0.53 -4.84
C GLY A 507 -9.85 0.20 -3.34
N ALA A 508 -8.85 0.62 -2.57
CA ALA A 508 -8.83 0.48 -1.12
C ALA A 508 -9.98 1.23 -0.43
N MET A 509 -10.31 2.44 -0.90
CA MET A 509 -11.44 3.22 -0.40
C MET A 509 -12.77 2.50 -0.69
N VAL A 510 -12.97 2.01 -1.90
CA VAL A 510 -14.17 1.25 -2.28
C VAL A 510 -14.31 -0.02 -1.43
N SER A 511 -13.20 -0.69 -1.11
CA SER A 511 -13.22 -1.92 -0.30
C SER A 511 -13.83 -1.74 1.09
N THR A 512 -13.80 -0.52 1.66
CA THR A 512 -14.39 -0.24 2.98
C THR A 512 -15.92 -0.26 2.98
N LEU A 513 -16.53 -0.05 1.82
CA LEU A 513 -17.97 -0.07 1.66
C LEU A 513 -18.51 -1.49 1.42
N VAL A 514 -17.65 -2.39 0.94
CA VAL A 514 -18.04 -3.76 0.55
C VAL A 514 -18.58 -4.59 1.72
N PRO A 515 -17.98 -4.59 2.94
CA PRO A 515 -18.52 -5.36 4.07
C PRO A 515 -19.95 -4.96 4.43
N GLY A 516 -20.32 -3.68 4.28
CA GLY A 516 -21.67 -3.19 4.52
C GLY A 516 -22.75 -3.84 3.65
N LEU A 517 -22.37 -4.40 2.50
CA LEU A 517 -23.31 -5.13 1.62
C LEU A 517 -23.66 -6.53 2.16
N GLY A 518 -22.93 -7.01 3.16
CA GLY A 518 -23.22 -8.27 3.85
C GLY A 518 -24.59 -8.25 4.57
N PHE A 519 -25.12 -7.06 4.90
CA PHE A 519 -26.48 -6.92 5.45
C PHE A 519 -27.58 -7.30 4.44
N VAL A 520 -27.32 -7.13 3.13
CA VAL A 520 -28.27 -7.51 2.07
C VAL A 520 -28.18 -9.02 1.83
N TRP A 521 -26.96 -9.53 1.69
CA TRP A 521 -26.69 -10.94 1.48
C TRP A 521 -25.26 -11.28 1.92
N ARG A 522 -25.11 -12.17 2.90
CA ARG A 522 -23.82 -12.49 3.53
C ARG A 522 -22.68 -12.86 2.56
N PRO A 523 -22.90 -13.61 1.46
CA PRO A 523 -21.87 -13.91 0.45
C PRO A 523 -21.49 -12.74 -0.45
N LEU A 524 -22.34 -11.72 -0.59
CA LEU A 524 -22.21 -10.65 -1.59
C LEU A 524 -20.85 -9.92 -1.53
N PRO A 525 -20.30 -9.56 -0.34
CA PRO A 525 -19.01 -8.92 -0.24
C PRO A 525 -17.90 -9.71 -0.93
N PHE A 526 -17.82 -11.01 -0.69
CA PHE A 526 -16.78 -11.87 -1.24
C PHE A 526 -16.97 -12.13 -2.74
N LEU A 527 -18.21 -12.15 -3.26
CA LEU A 527 -18.46 -12.22 -4.70
C LEU A 527 -18.01 -10.96 -5.43
N ILE A 528 -18.22 -9.78 -4.85
CA ILE A 528 -17.72 -8.52 -5.42
C ILE A 528 -16.19 -8.49 -5.42
N LEU A 529 -15.56 -8.93 -4.30
CA LEU A 529 -14.12 -9.03 -4.21
C LEU A 529 -13.53 -10.08 -5.16
N ALA A 530 -14.28 -11.09 -5.56
CA ALA A 530 -13.89 -12.12 -6.52
C ALA A 530 -14.03 -11.65 -7.98
N ALA A 531 -15.10 -10.93 -8.28
CA ALA A 531 -15.40 -10.46 -9.65
C ALA A 531 -14.29 -9.55 -10.20
N GLY A 532 -13.72 -8.69 -9.38
CA GLY A 532 -12.64 -7.78 -9.77
C GLY A 532 -11.39 -8.51 -10.27
N PRO A 533 -10.78 -9.40 -9.51
CA PRO A 533 -9.66 -10.24 -9.95
C PRO A 533 -9.95 -11.03 -11.23
N LEU A 534 -11.12 -11.64 -11.35
CA LEU A 534 -11.52 -12.37 -12.55
C LEU A 534 -11.62 -11.46 -13.79
N LEU A 535 -12.13 -10.24 -13.62
CA LEU A 535 -12.12 -9.22 -14.68
C LEU A 535 -10.70 -8.88 -15.13
N VAL A 536 -9.76 -8.74 -14.18
CA VAL A 536 -8.35 -8.45 -14.50
C VAL A 536 -7.73 -9.57 -15.33
N VAL A 537 -8.07 -10.84 -15.09
CA VAL A 537 -7.59 -11.97 -15.92
C VAL A 537 -7.97 -11.75 -17.38
N LEU A 538 -9.23 -11.36 -17.66
CA LEU A 538 -9.70 -11.09 -19.02
C LEU A 538 -8.93 -9.91 -19.65
N LEU A 539 -8.71 -8.84 -18.91
CA LEU A 539 -7.97 -7.68 -19.38
C LEU A 539 -6.47 -7.99 -19.61
N ALA A 540 -5.87 -8.84 -18.77
CA ALA A 540 -4.46 -9.22 -18.87
C ALA A 540 -4.16 -10.09 -20.10
N VAL A 541 -5.17 -10.71 -20.72
CA VAL A 541 -5.01 -11.37 -22.05
C VAL A 541 -4.54 -10.39 -23.11
N ALA A 542 -4.97 -9.14 -23.05
CA ALA A 542 -4.56 -8.08 -23.98
C ALA A 542 -3.25 -7.37 -23.57
N ALA A 543 -2.67 -7.71 -22.44
CA ALA A 543 -1.44 -7.12 -21.93
C ALA A 543 -0.20 -7.71 -22.63
N PRO A 544 0.87 -6.92 -22.91
CA PRO A 544 2.12 -7.43 -23.47
C PRO A 544 2.92 -8.22 -22.41
N GLU A 545 3.67 -9.23 -22.86
CA GLU A 545 4.68 -9.89 -22.01
C GLU A 545 5.96 -9.06 -21.99
N THR A 546 6.52 -8.86 -20.80
CA THR A 546 7.72 -8.04 -20.59
C THR A 546 8.98 -8.89 -20.34
N LYS A 547 8.84 -10.19 -20.02
CA LYS A 547 9.96 -11.07 -19.74
C LYS A 547 10.93 -11.18 -20.91
N GLY A 548 12.22 -10.94 -20.66
CA GLY A 548 13.26 -11.07 -21.68
C GLY A 548 13.28 -9.98 -22.75
N ARG A 549 12.43 -8.95 -22.62
CA ARG A 549 12.42 -7.79 -23.52
C ARG A 549 13.22 -6.64 -22.91
N ARG A 550 13.83 -5.82 -23.77
CA ARG A 550 14.46 -4.56 -23.34
C ARG A 550 13.41 -3.63 -22.78
N LEU A 551 13.73 -2.96 -21.69
CA LEU A 551 12.87 -1.93 -21.12
C LEU A 551 12.69 -0.79 -22.15
N PRO A 552 11.45 -0.31 -22.38
CA PRO A 552 11.22 0.78 -23.30
C PRO A 552 11.83 2.08 -22.74
N ASP A 553 12.64 2.77 -23.55
CA ASP A 553 13.25 4.02 -23.17
C ASP A 553 12.45 5.22 -23.68
N SER A 554 11.86 5.11 -24.86
CA SER A 554 11.04 6.15 -25.51
C SER A 554 9.55 5.78 -25.53
N MET A 555 8.70 6.78 -25.76
CA MET A 555 7.26 6.57 -25.97
C MET A 555 6.94 5.70 -27.21
N GLU A 556 7.83 5.67 -28.16
CA GLU A 556 7.70 4.86 -29.38
C GLU A 556 7.99 3.39 -29.11
N ASP A 557 9.01 3.10 -28.31
CA ASP A 557 9.32 1.74 -27.88
C ASP A 557 8.20 1.17 -27.01
N GLY A 558 7.62 2.00 -26.13
CA GLY A 558 6.45 1.62 -25.34
C GLY A 558 5.23 1.28 -26.19
N GLU A 559 4.97 2.07 -27.25
CA GLU A 559 3.87 1.81 -28.18
C GLU A 559 4.11 0.51 -28.97
N ARG A 560 5.33 0.26 -29.47
CA ARG A 560 5.71 -1.00 -30.13
C ARG A 560 5.53 -2.21 -29.21
N LEU A 561 5.98 -2.10 -27.95
CA LEU A 561 5.79 -3.15 -26.93
C LEU A 561 4.30 -3.42 -26.70
N ALA A 562 3.49 -2.38 -26.60
CA ALA A 562 2.06 -2.49 -26.38
C ALA A 562 1.32 -3.15 -27.57
N GLN A 563 1.73 -2.86 -28.81
CA GLN A 563 1.17 -3.45 -30.02
C GLN A 563 1.52 -4.94 -30.17
N ALA A 564 2.70 -5.36 -29.71
CA ALA A 564 3.13 -6.77 -29.72
C ALA A 564 2.32 -7.68 -28.77
N GLY A 565 1.47 -7.13 -27.91
CA GLY A 565 0.68 -7.86 -26.90
C GLY A 565 -0.68 -8.38 -27.36
N GLY A 566 -1.14 -8.12 -28.61
CA GLY A 566 -2.41 -8.65 -29.12
C GLY A 566 -2.33 -10.16 -29.46
N CYS A 567 -3.45 -10.90 -29.32
CA CYS A 567 -3.55 -12.32 -29.68
C CYS A 567 -3.17 -12.68 -31.13
N CYS A 568 -3.01 -11.66 -32.01
CA CYS A 568 -2.61 -11.78 -33.42
C CYS A 568 -1.26 -11.12 -33.75
N GLY A 569 -0.42 -10.80 -32.75
CA GLY A 569 0.92 -10.25 -33.00
C GLY A 569 1.80 -11.30 -33.66
N ARG A 570 2.03 -11.17 -35.00
CA ARG A 570 3.07 -11.90 -35.72
C ARG A 570 4.39 -11.74 -34.95
N ARG A 571 5.05 -12.87 -34.65
CA ARG A 571 6.48 -12.90 -34.33
C ARG A 571 7.23 -12.22 -35.46
N GLN A 572 7.51 -10.94 -35.34
CA GLN A 572 8.66 -10.37 -36.04
C GLN A 572 9.89 -10.83 -35.23
N GLU A 573 10.54 -11.83 -35.74
CA GLU A 573 11.89 -12.20 -35.37
C GLU A 573 12.77 -10.96 -35.59
N ASP A 574 13.21 -10.34 -34.48
CA ASP A 574 14.36 -9.45 -34.54
C ASP A 574 15.57 -10.32 -34.88
N SER A 575 15.90 -10.31 -36.17
CA SER A 575 17.16 -10.83 -36.71
C SER A 575 18.32 -9.91 -36.29
N GLY A 576 18.71 -10.06 -35.04
CA GLY A 576 19.83 -9.39 -34.41
C GLY A 576 20.36 -10.33 -33.32
N ARG A 577 20.89 -11.49 -33.74
CA ARG A 577 21.67 -12.39 -32.87
C ARG A 577 22.80 -11.62 -32.20
N GLY A 578 22.73 -11.53 -30.90
CA GLY A 578 23.83 -11.29 -30.02
C GLY A 578 23.57 -12.12 -28.77
N ASP A 579 24.01 -13.37 -28.81
CA ASP A 579 24.03 -14.28 -27.68
C ASP A 579 24.75 -13.58 -26.51
N ILE A 580 24.04 -13.41 -25.42
CA ILE A 580 24.63 -13.09 -24.12
C ILE A 580 24.24 -14.26 -23.21
N GLU A 581 25.17 -15.22 -23.11
CA GLU A 581 25.22 -16.16 -22.01
C GLU A 581 25.31 -15.41 -20.68
N LEU A 582 24.57 -15.91 -19.69
CA LEU A 582 24.54 -15.48 -18.30
C LEU A 582 25.90 -15.69 -17.61
#